data_be27f11d2f0e93273fd87fb75d303601
#
_entry.id   be27f11d2f0e93273fd87fb75d303601
#
_cell.length_a   1.000
_cell.length_b   1.000
_cell.length_c   1.000
_cell.angle_alpha   90.00
_cell.angle_beta   90.00
_cell.angle_gamma   90.00
#
_symmetry.space_group_name_H-M   'P 1'
#
loop_
_entity.id
_entity.type
_entity.pdbx_description
1 polymer ?
#
loop_
_entity_poly.entity_id
_entity_poly.type
_entity_poly.pdbx_seq_one_letter_code
_entity_poly.pdbx_strand_id
1 'polypeptide(L)'
;MTRFHLPLLVVLFCVYHLHSQTTSTSIEKRTYTTQSIGTTAPPAIDGVIDEAAWELVEWTSDFTEFQPDNGTPPTEPTKMKILYDDKNLYVAFKCYDSDPEGIVKRLSRRDGFDGDWVEINLDSYNDDRTGFSFTITAAGVKGDEFISNNGNFDSSWNPIWY
;
A
#
# COMPACT_ATOMS: atom_id res chain seq x y z
N MET A 1 1.23 -34.94 -79.57
CA MET A 1 1.25 -35.30 -78.15
C MET A 1 2.02 -34.23 -77.41
N THR A 2 1.31 -33.24 -76.83
CA THR A 2 1.91 -32.07 -76.16
C THR A 2 1.75 -32.29 -74.70
N ARG A 3 2.86 -32.46 -73.98
CA ARG A 3 2.84 -32.63 -72.51
C ARG A 3 2.88 -31.26 -71.83
N PHE A 4 1.81 -30.93 -71.10
CA PHE A 4 1.76 -29.77 -70.23
C PHE A 4 2.42 -30.12 -68.88
N HIS A 5 3.47 -29.40 -68.50
CA HIS A 5 4.05 -29.44 -67.20
C HIS A 5 3.44 -28.31 -66.38
N LEU A 6 2.65 -28.66 -65.35
CA LEU A 6 2.10 -27.70 -64.32
C LEU A 6 3.17 -27.51 -63.28
N PRO A 7 3.65 -26.28 -62.98
CA PRO A 7 4.58 -26.08 -61.91
C PRO A 7 3.80 -26.07 -60.52
N LEU A 8 4.25 -26.95 -59.64
CA LEU A 8 3.77 -27.01 -58.24
C LEU A 8 4.33 -25.80 -57.46
N LEU A 9 3.46 -24.83 -57.18
CA LEU A 9 3.79 -23.67 -56.32
C LEU A 9 3.72 -24.10 -54.84
N VAL A 10 4.88 -24.33 -54.23
CA VAL A 10 4.96 -24.59 -52.77
C VAL A 10 4.94 -23.26 -52.06
N VAL A 11 3.79 -22.92 -51.41
CA VAL A 11 3.65 -21.75 -50.53
C VAL A 11 4.15 -22.14 -49.14
N LEU A 12 5.35 -21.66 -48.80
CA LEU A 12 5.93 -21.86 -47.49
C LEU A 12 5.26 -20.87 -46.50
N PHE A 13 4.32 -21.35 -45.70
CA PHE A 13 3.74 -20.57 -44.61
C PHE A 13 4.75 -20.49 -43.43
N CYS A 14 5.48 -19.37 -43.32
CA CYS A 14 6.23 -19.05 -42.12
C CYS A 14 5.25 -18.62 -40.99
N VAL A 15 4.95 -19.53 -40.10
CA VAL A 15 4.19 -19.20 -38.86
C VAL A 15 5.16 -18.55 -37.90
N TYR A 16 5.11 -17.22 -37.80
CA TYR A 16 5.80 -16.51 -36.74
C TYR A 16 5.01 -16.68 -35.43
N HIS A 17 5.52 -17.52 -34.52
CA HIS A 17 5.04 -17.55 -33.17
C HIS A 17 5.50 -16.26 -32.47
N LEU A 18 4.61 -15.27 -32.37
CA LEU A 18 4.81 -14.17 -31.42
C LEU A 18 4.69 -14.75 -29.99
N HIS A 19 5.83 -14.97 -29.36
CA HIS A 19 5.86 -15.18 -27.92
C HIS A 19 5.63 -13.82 -27.25
N SER A 20 4.41 -13.58 -26.80
CA SER A 20 4.12 -12.49 -25.88
C SER A 20 4.80 -12.85 -24.55
N GLN A 21 5.95 -12.27 -24.27
CA GLN A 21 6.57 -12.33 -22.97
C GLN A 21 5.79 -11.37 -22.07
N THR A 22 4.89 -11.91 -21.28
CA THR A 22 4.30 -11.18 -20.15
C THR A 22 5.40 -11.02 -19.11
N THR A 23 6.06 -9.89 -19.10
CA THR A 23 6.99 -9.53 -18.02
C THR A 23 6.12 -9.28 -16.78
N SER A 24 5.98 -10.26 -15.91
CA SER A 24 5.44 -10.02 -14.58
C SER A 24 6.49 -9.19 -13.82
N THR A 25 6.25 -7.91 -13.68
CA THR A 25 7.04 -7.06 -12.79
C THR A 25 6.71 -7.51 -11.37
N SER A 26 7.57 -8.33 -10.78
CA SER A 26 7.46 -8.62 -9.36
C SER A 26 7.77 -7.33 -8.60
N ILE A 27 6.79 -6.83 -7.84
CA ILE A 27 7.03 -5.72 -6.92
C ILE A 27 8.01 -6.24 -5.88
N GLU A 28 9.19 -5.64 -5.80
CA GLU A 28 10.19 -6.00 -4.81
C GLU A 28 9.67 -5.64 -3.41
N LYS A 29 9.67 -6.61 -2.49
CA LYS A 29 9.28 -6.37 -1.10
C LYS A 29 10.28 -5.40 -0.47
N ARG A 30 9.80 -4.29 0.05
CA ARG A 30 10.61 -3.29 0.70
C ARG A 30 10.83 -3.64 2.16
N THR A 31 11.97 -3.23 2.69
CA THR A 31 12.30 -3.39 4.11
C THR A 31 12.35 -2.02 4.77
N TYR A 32 11.64 -1.86 5.86
CA TYR A 32 11.76 -0.72 6.76
C TYR A 32 12.38 -1.19 8.07
N THR A 33 13.40 -0.48 8.55
CA THR A 33 14.04 -0.78 9.83
C THR A 33 13.45 0.13 10.91
N THR A 34 12.77 -0.48 11.86
CA THR A 34 12.25 0.20 13.06
C THR A 34 13.06 -0.17 14.30
N GLN A 35 12.85 0.54 15.39
CA GLN A 35 13.47 0.22 16.68
C GLN A 35 12.55 0.54 17.86
N SER A 36 12.88 -0.04 19.02
CA SER A 36 12.20 0.27 20.26
C SER A 36 12.55 1.68 20.74
N ILE A 37 11.56 2.36 21.31
CA ILE A 37 11.77 3.66 21.98
C ILE A 37 12.62 3.55 23.26
N GLY A 38 12.81 2.32 23.77
CA GLY A 38 13.62 2.07 24.99
C GLY A 38 13.12 2.84 26.20
N THR A 39 13.95 3.74 26.73
CA THR A 39 13.61 4.61 27.86
C THR A 39 13.10 5.99 27.44
N THR A 40 13.02 6.26 26.15
CA THR A 40 12.46 7.52 25.63
C THR A 40 10.96 7.56 25.91
N ALA A 41 10.43 8.73 26.25
CA ALA A 41 8.99 8.89 26.43
C ALA A 41 8.24 8.53 25.14
N PRO A 42 7.11 7.83 25.24
CA PRO A 42 6.31 7.48 24.07
C PRO A 42 5.73 8.73 23.41
N PRO A 43 5.50 8.69 22.08
CA PRO A 43 4.85 9.78 21.37
C PRO A 43 3.43 10.03 21.90
N ALA A 44 3.01 11.31 21.94
CA ALA A 44 1.61 11.67 22.07
C ALA A 44 0.86 11.37 20.76
N ILE A 45 -0.40 10.96 20.86
CA ILE A 45 -1.22 10.71 19.68
C ILE A 45 -2.13 11.92 19.45
N ASP A 46 -1.55 13.03 19.02
CA ASP A 46 -2.23 14.32 18.84
C ASP A 46 -2.11 14.88 17.41
N GLY A 47 -1.44 14.14 16.51
CA GLY A 47 -1.23 14.55 15.12
C GLY A 47 -0.01 15.45 14.92
N VAL A 48 0.72 15.77 15.96
CA VAL A 48 2.00 16.49 15.87
C VAL A 48 3.14 15.48 16.00
N ILE A 49 4.17 15.60 15.16
CA ILE A 49 5.30 14.66 15.11
C ILE A 49 6.56 15.42 15.51
N ASP A 50 6.62 15.82 16.80
CA ASP A 50 7.71 16.62 17.36
C ASP A 50 8.40 15.97 18.57
N GLU A 51 7.96 14.77 19.03
CA GLU A 51 8.60 14.10 20.13
C GLU A 51 9.95 13.50 19.74
N ALA A 52 10.87 13.51 20.71
CA ALA A 52 12.21 12.96 20.54
C ALA A 52 12.22 11.47 20.14
N ALA A 53 11.18 10.73 20.46
CA ALA A 53 11.05 9.33 20.04
C ALA A 53 11.08 9.18 18.51
N TRP A 54 10.49 10.10 17.77
CA TRP A 54 10.46 10.03 16.31
C TRP A 54 11.83 10.26 15.66
N GLU A 55 12.79 10.85 16.38
CA GLU A 55 14.16 11.01 15.89
C GLU A 55 14.98 9.71 15.92
N LEU A 56 14.45 8.66 16.55
CA LEU A 56 15.12 7.36 16.63
C LEU A 56 15.10 6.58 15.31
N VAL A 57 14.19 6.91 14.40
CA VAL A 57 14.02 6.21 13.11
C VAL A 57 13.93 7.21 11.95
N GLU A 58 14.37 6.74 10.80
CA GLU A 58 14.29 7.51 9.57
C GLU A 58 12.88 7.46 8.97
N TRP A 59 12.54 8.49 8.19
CA TRP A 59 11.35 8.47 7.37
C TRP A 59 11.51 7.46 6.23
N THR A 60 10.53 6.57 6.05
CA THR A 60 10.42 5.87 4.76
C THR A 60 9.65 6.75 3.78
N SER A 61 10.02 6.64 2.52
CA SER A 61 9.40 7.28 1.37
C SER A 61 9.28 6.24 0.25
N ASP A 62 9.21 6.69 -0.99
CA ASP A 62 9.19 5.83 -2.16
C ASP A 62 7.95 4.93 -2.26
N PHE A 63 6.82 5.40 -1.73
CA PHE A 63 5.55 4.78 -2.04
C PHE A 63 5.32 4.77 -3.54
N THR A 64 4.64 3.75 -4.02
CA THR A 64 4.27 3.64 -5.43
C THR A 64 2.77 3.67 -5.56
N GLU A 65 2.30 4.25 -6.63
CA GLU A 65 0.89 4.22 -6.98
C GLU A 65 0.46 2.80 -7.31
N PHE A 66 -0.73 2.42 -6.86
CA PHE A 66 -1.34 1.14 -7.21
C PHE A 66 -2.32 1.30 -8.38
N GLN A 67 -3.05 2.41 -8.41
CA GLN A 67 -4.01 2.77 -9.46
C GLN A 67 -3.97 4.28 -9.69
N PRO A 68 -4.14 4.77 -10.92
CA PRO A 68 -4.35 3.99 -12.17
C PRO A 68 -3.06 3.40 -12.74
N ASP A 69 -1.89 3.94 -12.40
CA ASP A 69 -0.61 3.62 -13.03
C ASP A 69 0.32 2.83 -12.10
N ASN A 70 0.02 1.54 -11.94
CA ASN A 70 0.72 0.66 -10.99
C ASN A 70 2.25 0.72 -11.11
N GLY A 71 2.89 1.00 -9.98
CA GLY A 71 4.34 1.04 -9.84
C GLY A 71 4.99 2.39 -10.17
N THR A 72 4.22 3.39 -10.55
CA THR A 72 4.73 4.75 -10.74
C THR A 72 4.90 5.50 -9.42
N PRO A 73 5.69 6.59 -9.37
CA PRO A 73 5.70 7.47 -8.21
C PRO A 73 4.31 8.09 -7.99
N PRO A 74 3.87 8.28 -6.74
CA PRO A 74 2.60 8.93 -6.45
C PRO A 74 2.65 10.41 -6.85
N THR A 75 1.49 10.96 -7.18
CA THR A 75 1.34 12.39 -7.51
C THR A 75 1.76 13.27 -6.34
N GLU A 76 1.37 12.87 -5.11
CA GLU A 76 1.71 13.58 -3.88
C GLU A 76 2.55 12.68 -2.95
N PRO A 77 3.66 13.20 -2.41
CA PRO A 77 4.54 12.39 -1.58
C PRO A 77 3.91 12.01 -0.24
N THR A 78 4.17 10.80 0.20
CA THR A 78 3.84 10.33 1.55
C THR A 78 5.10 9.80 2.21
N LYS A 79 5.24 10.03 3.52
CA LYS A 79 6.31 9.47 4.35
C LYS A 79 5.72 8.80 5.57
N MET A 80 6.42 7.81 6.10
CA MET A 80 5.97 7.06 7.27
C MET A 80 7.15 6.82 8.22
N LYS A 81 6.85 6.81 9.52
CA LYS A 81 7.75 6.33 10.58
C LYS A 81 7.02 5.27 11.41
N ILE A 82 7.75 4.28 11.87
CA ILE A 82 7.25 3.24 12.75
C ILE A 82 8.20 3.09 13.93
N LEU A 83 7.66 3.10 15.14
CA LEU A 83 8.34 2.83 16.39
C LEU A 83 7.56 1.81 17.21
N TYR A 84 8.19 1.21 18.20
CA TYR A 84 7.48 0.32 19.13
C TYR A 84 8.05 0.38 20.54
N ASP A 85 7.24 -0.03 21.49
CA ASP A 85 7.65 -0.38 22.85
C ASP A 85 7.16 -1.80 23.19
N ASP A 86 7.20 -2.17 24.46
CA ASP A 86 6.79 -3.50 24.92
C ASP A 86 5.29 -3.78 24.74
N LYS A 87 4.47 -2.75 24.44
CA LYS A 87 3.00 -2.85 24.42
C LYS A 87 2.37 -2.29 23.15
N ASN A 88 3.03 -1.36 22.47
CA ASN A 88 2.44 -0.57 21.41
C ASN A 88 3.32 -0.51 20.19
N LEU A 89 2.68 -0.41 19.02
CA LEU A 89 3.26 0.03 17.76
C LEU A 89 2.79 1.46 17.52
N TYR A 90 3.71 2.36 17.22
CA TYR A 90 3.44 3.76 16.89
C TYR A 90 3.72 3.96 15.41
N VAL A 91 2.76 4.51 14.70
CA VAL A 91 2.88 4.79 13.27
C VAL A 91 2.55 6.25 13.02
N ALA A 92 3.42 6.93 12.31
CA ALA A 92 3.22 8.30 11.88
C ALA A 92 3.26 8.38 10.35
N PHE A 93 2.24 9.02 9.78
CA PHE A 93 2.22 9.39 8.37
C PHE A 93 2.36 10.88 8.21
N LYS A 94 3.14 11.28 7.20
CA LYS A 94 3.19 12.66 6.71
C LYS A 94 2.85 12.66 5.24
N CYS A 95 1.61 13.06 4.96
CA CYS A 95 1.09 13.20 3.61
C CYS A 95 1.26 14.65 3.17
N TYR A 96 1.88 14.84 2.03
CA TYR A 96 2.00 16.15 1.42
C TYR A 96 0.88 16.31 0.40
N ASP A 97 0.45 17.55 0.20
CA ASP A 97 -0.56 17.89 -0.78
C ASP A 97 -0.25 19.27 -1.35
N SER A 98 -0.23 19.38 -2.65
CA SER A 98 0.01 20.64 -3.36
C SER A 98 -1.22 21.54 -3.35
N ASP A 99 -2.42 21.01 -3.07
CA ASP A 99 -3.68 21.73 -2.90
C ASP A 99 -4.37 21.37 -1.56
N PRO A 100 -3.87 21.87 -0.42
CA PRO A 100 -4.43 21.54 0.90
C PRO A 100 -5.92 21.88 1.08
N GLU A 101 -6.45 22.78 0.27
CA GLU A 101 -7.87 23.13 0.26
C GLU A 101 -8.72 22.05 -0.44
N GLY A 102 -8.09 21.26 -1.32
CA GLY A 102 -8.71 20.14 -2.00
C GLY A 102 -8.87 18.89 -1.13
N ILE A 103 -8.16 18.82 0.02
CA ILE A 103 -8.24 17.67 0.92
C ILE A 103 -9.67 17.45 1.42
N VAL A 104 -10.22 16.27 1.14
CA VAL A 104 -11.60 15.94 1.49
C VAL A 104 -11.70 15.47 2.94
N LYS A 105 -12.23 16.32 3.81
CA LYS A 105 -12.35 16.13 5.27
C LYS A 105 -13.82 15.97 5.67
N ARG A 106 -14.46 14.88 5.28
CA ARG A 106 -15.85 14.62 5.64
C ARG A 106 -15.94 13.75 6.88
N LEU A 107 -16.77 14.18 7.83
CA LEU A 107 -17.09 13.35 8.98
C LEU A 107 -18.06 12.24 8.57
N SER A 108 -17.72 11.02 8.92
CA SER A 108 -18.57 9.83 8.77
C SER A 108 -18.68 9.11 10.11
N ARG A 109 -19.39 7.99 10.13
CA ARG A 109 -19.32 7.05 11.25
C ARG A 109 -18.01 6.27 11.18
N ARG A 110 -17.59 5.65 12.30
CA ARG A 110 -16.51 4.66 12.31
C ARG A 110 -16.70 3.68 11.14
N ASP A 111 -15.63 3.27 10.53
CA ASP A 111 -15.58 2.39 9.35
C ASP A 111 -16.24 2.98 8.09
N GLY A 112 -16.54 4.27 8.10
CA GLY A 112 -17.00 5.01 6.93
C GLY A 112 -15.84 5.81 6.33
N PHE A 113 -15.45 5.45 5.12
CA PHE A 113 -14.34 6.11 4.42
C PHE A 113 -14.90 7.09 3.38
N ASP A 114 -15.15 8.32 3.80
CA ASP A 114 -15.59 9.40 2.90
C ASP A 114 -14.57 10.52 2.91
N GLY A 115 -13.68 10.51 1.93
CA GLY A 115 -12.60 11.48 1.76
C GLY A 115 -11.22 10.85 1.72
N ASP A 116 -10.19 11.64 2.03
CA ASP A 116 -8.82 11.19 2.04
C ASP A 116 -8.48 10.45 3.34
N TRP A 117 -7.68 9.39 3.24
CA TRP A 117 -7.27 8.58 4.39
C TRP A 117 -5.88 8.00 4.22
N VAL A 118 -5.33 7.54 5.31
CA VAL A 118 -4.16 6.66 5.37
C VAL A 118 -4.54 5.36 6.05
N GLU A 119 -3.87 4.28 5.67
CA GLU A 119 -4.14 2.96 6.18
C GLU A 119 -2.84 2.19 6.39
N ILE A 120 -2.80 1.37 7.43
CA ILE A 120 -1.76 0.37 7.62
C ILE A 120 -2.40 -1.02 7.77
N ASN A 121 -1.88 -1.96 7.01
CA ASN A 121 -2.28 -3.36 7.07
C ASN A 121 -1.15 -4.17 7.70
N LEU A 122 -1.46 -4.93 8.74
CA LEU A 122 -0.50 -5.72 9.51
C LEU A 122 -0.81 -7.21 9.40
N ASP A 123 0.09 -7.96 8.79
CA ASP A 123 0.11 -9.42 8.89
C ASP A 123 0.86 -9.84 10.16
N SER A 124 0.18 -9.82 11.30
CA SER A 124 0.78 -10.12 12.59
C SER A 124 1.08 -11.61 12.80
N TYR A 125 0.47 -12.48 12.00
CA TYR A 125 0.72 -13.94 12.04
C TYR A 125 1.79 -14.37 11.05
N ASN A 126 2.19 -13.49 10.14
CA ASN A 126 3.13 -13.77 9.04
C ASN A 126 2.71 -15.01 8.24
N ASP A 127 1.42 -15.07 7.92
CA ASP A 127 0.81 -16.19 7.20
C ASP A 127 0.43 -15.85 5.76
N ASP A 128 0.65 -14.60 5.34
CA ASP A 128 0.28 -14.03 4.03
C ASP A 128 -1.23 -14.22 3.70
N ARG A 129 -2.09 -14.39 4.69
CA ARG A 129 -3.52 -14.72 4.51
C ARG A 129 -4.46 -13.95 5.40
N THR A 130 -4.01 -13.61 6.60
CA THR A 130 -4.79 -12.87 7.58
C THR A 130 -4.07 -11.58 7.94
N GLY A 131 -4.82 -10.57 8.33
CA GLY A 131 -4.26 -9.28 8.71
C GLY A 131 -5.25 -8.41 9.45
N PHE A 132 -4.74 -7.29 9.90
CA PHE A 132 -5.50 -6.27 10.60
C PHE A 132 -5.27 -4.93 9.91
N SER A 133 -6.35 -4.28 9.52
CA SER A 133 -6.33 -2.95 8.92
C SER A 133 -6.68 -1.89 9.94
N PHE A 134 -5.97 -0.77 9.89
CA PHE A 134 -6.22 0.41 10.70
C PHE A 134 -6.18 1.63 9.80
N THR A 135 -7.29 2.33 9.71
CA THR A 135 -7.47 3.49 8.84
C THR A 135 -7.80 4.73 9.64
N ILE A 136 -7.26 5.86 9.22
CA ILE A 136 -7.66 7.16 9.72
C ILE A 136 -7.89 8.12 8.56
N THR A 137 -9.05 8.77 8.54
CA THR A 137 -9.37 9.76 7.52
C THR A 137 -8.76 11.13 7.86
N ALA A 138 -8.68 12.02 6.89
CA ALA A 138 -8.26 13.41 7.09
C ALA A 138 -9.19 14.18 8.04
N ALA A 139 -10.40 13.68 8.30
CA ALA A 139 -11.34 14.19 9.30
C ALA A 139 -11.16 13.56 10.72
N GLY A 140 -10.19 12.64 10.90
CA GLY A 140 -9.95 11.93 12.16
C GLY A 140 -10.93 10.79 12.43
N VAL A 141 -11.66 10.31 11.42
CA VAL A 141 -12.53 9.14 11.55
C VAL A 141 -11.68 7.89 11.50
N LYS A 142 -11.86 7.02 12.49
CA LYS A 142 -11.17 5.73 12.57
C LYS A 142 -11.95 4.65 11.85
N GLY A 143 -11.23 3.75 11.19
CA GLY A 143 -11.74 2.51 10.64
C GLY A 143 -10.81 1.37 10.96
N ASP A 144 -11.35 0.19 11.12
CA ASP A 144 -10.59 -1.02 11.38
C ASP A 144 -11.31 -2.25 10.85
N GLU A 145 -10.51 -3.17 10.31
CA GLU A 145 -11.03 -4.37 9.69
C GLU A 145 -10.14 -5.57 9.98
N PHE A 146 -10.73 -6.72 10.14
CA PHE A 146 -10.02 -7.98 10.12
C PHE A 146 -10.00 -8.53 8.70
N ILE A 147 -8.82 -8.84 8.20
CA ILE A 147 -8.62 -9.38 6.86
C ILE A 147 -8.45 -10.90 6.99
N SER A 148 -9.26 -11.67 6.27
CA SER A 148 -9.21 -13.12 6.27
C SER A 148 -9.33 -13.71 4.86
N ASN A 149 -8.97 -14.97 4.71
CA ASN A 149 -9.17 -15.73 3.48
C ASN A 149 -8.69 -14.99 2.21
N ASN A 150 -7.50 -14.37 2.28
CA ASN A 150 -6.87 -13.67 1.15
C ASN A 150 -7.69 -12.49 0.62
N GLY A 151 -8.25 -11.67 1.50
CA GLY A 151 -8.85 -10.39 1.12
C GLY A 151 -10.32 -10.23 1.44
N ASN A 152 -10.90 -11.03 2.32
CA ASN A 152 -12.21 -10.73 2.88
C ASN A 152 -12.03 -9.78 4.08
N PHE A 153 -12.64 -8.61 3.99
CA PHE A 153 -12.63 -7.59 5.02
C PHE A 153 -13.86 -7.72 5.92
N ASP A 154 -13.64 -7.72 7.23
CA ASP A 154 -14.68 -7.77 8.25
C ASP A 154 -14.58 -6.55 9.16
N SER A 155 -15.40 -5.54 8.89
CA SER A 155 -15.51 -4.29 9.67
C SER A 155 -16.31 -4.46 10.98
N SER A 156 -16.81 -5.65 11.28
CA SER A 156 -17.40 -5.91 12.60
C SER A 156 -16.36 -6.10 13.71
N TRP A 157 -15.09 -6.32 13.33
CA TRP A 157 -13.96 -6.33 14.24
C TRP A 157 -13.71 -4.91 14.73
N ASN A 158 -13.72 -4.69 16.02
CA ASN A 158 -13.75 -3.36 16.60
C ASN A 158 -12.77 -3.24 17.78
N PRO A 159 -11.47 -3.14 17.51
CA PRO A 159 -10.43 -3.02 18.53
C PRO A 159 -10.40 -1.64 19.15
N ILE A 160 -9.68 -1.54 20.26
CA ILE A 160 -9.31 -0.26 20.86
C ILE A 160 -7.92 0.12 20.37
N TRP A 161 -7.81 1.24 19.70
CA TRP A 161 -6.56 1.84 19.26
C TRP A 161 -6.66 3.37 19.24
N TYR A 162 -5.54 4.06 19.22
CA TYR A 162 -5.43 5.50 19.40
C TYR A 162 -4.72 6.13 18.23
#